data_f74cd32407feb62331d75b4d928bc39d
#
_entry.id   f74cd32407feb62331d75b4d928bc39d
#
_cell.length_a   1.000
_cell.length_b   1.000
_cell.length_c   1.000
_cell.angle_alpha   90.00
_cell.angle_beta   90.00
_cell.angle_gamma   90.00
#
_symmetry.space_group_name_H-M   'P 1'
#
loop_
_entity.id
_entity.type
_entity.pdbx_description
1 polymer ?
#
loop_
_entity_poly.entity_id
_entity_poly.type
_entity_poly.pdbx_seq_one_letter_code
_entity_poly.pdbx_strand_id
1 'polypeptide(L)'
;MSENKAPIGIIGAMSDEVDGLIAKLDGHREECVSGIKFHTGSLYGKEVVIARCGIGKVFAAMCATAMIIKYSPRLIVNTGVGGALSSELACADIVVATKLVQHDMDTSPLGDPVGLISGINKIYFDADERAAEVLMGAAKKLGIPAKRGVIASGDQFVADKATKDKIVSAFGADVCEMEGGAIAQAAYVTGTPFAVVRAISDGADGNSPMDFPAFLSIAVKSSESLTLALVEAF
;
A
#
# COMPACT_ATOMS: atom_id res chain seq x y z
N MET A 1 30.56 0.08 -5.95
CA MET A 1 30.01 -1.29 -5.86
C MET A 1 28.49 -1.17 -5.78
N SER A 2 27.77 -1.84 -6.64
CA SER A 2 26.46 -1.53 -7.13
C SER A 2 25.36 -1.56 -6.04
N GLU A 3 24.85 -0.40 -5.63
CA GLU A 3 23.60 -0.22 -4.87
C GLU A 3 22.35 -0.74 -5.62
N ASN A 4 22.54 -1.27 -6.83
CA ASN A 4 21.45 -1.58 -7.77
C ASN A 4 21.09 -3.08 -7.83
N LYS A 5 21.56 -3.92 -6.90
CA LYS A 5 21.29 -5.37 -6.94
C LYS A 5 20.20 -5.87 -5.98
N ALA A 6 19.83 -5.08 -4.97
CA ALA A 6 18.76 -5.46 -4.06
C ALA A 6 17.41 -5.35 -4.78
N PRO A 7 16.50 -6.32 -4.61
CA PRO A 7 15.22 -6.33 -5.31
C PRO A 7 14.31 -5.19 -4.86
N ILE A 8 13.31 -4.86 -5.67
CA ILE A 8 12.14 -4.10 -5.24
C ILE A 8 11.12 -5.11 -4.72
N GLY A 9 10.66 -4.93 -3.48
CA GLY A 9 9.58 -5.69 -2.90
C GLY A 9 8.23 -5.12 -3.32
N ILE A 10 7.29 -5.97 -3.74
CA ILE A 10 5.93 -5.56 -4.08
C ILE A 10 4.97 -6.40 -3.25
N ILE A 11 4.07 -5.76 -2.51
CA ILE A 11 3.08 -6.42 -1.66
C ILE A 11 1.69 -5.93 -2.05
N GLY A 12 0.79 -6.86 -2.37
CA GLY A 12 -0.65 -6.62 -2.43
C GLY A 12 -1.38 -7.59 -1.50
N ALA A 13 -2.61 -7.27 -1.14
CA ALA A 13 -3.40 -8.10 -0.23
C ALA A 13 -4.12 -9.24 -0.94
N MET A 14 -4.60 -8.98 -2.15
CA MET A 14 -5.46 -9.89 -2.92
C MET A 14 -4.77 -10.38 -4.20
N SER A 15 -5.27 -11.52 -4.74
CA SER A 15 -4.82 -12.04 -6.05
C SER A 15 -4.98 -11.02 -7.16
N ASP A 16 -6.12 -10.35 -7.21
CA ASP A 16 -6.39 -9.33 -8.22
C ASP A 16 -5.30 -8.25 -8.29
N GLU A 17 -4.68 -7.91 -7.15
CA GLU A 17 -3.68 -6.83 -7.05
C GLU A 17 -2.27 -7.25 -7.50
N VAL A 18 -1.95 -8.56 -7.47
CA VAL A 18 -0.58 -9.02 -7.72
C VAL A 18 -0.43 -10.04 -8.85
N ASP A 19 -1.48 -10.80 -9.19
CA ASP A 19 -1.38 -11.87 -10.18
C ASP A 19 -0.98 -11.34 -11.57
N GLY A 20 -1.44 -10.13 -11.94
CA GLY A 20 -1.04 -9.47 -13.18
C GLY A 20 0.45 -9.10 -13.21
N LEU A 21 1.02 -8.72 -12.07
CA LEU A 21 2.46 -8.44 -11.92
C LEU A 21 3.27 -9.75 -11.95
N ILE A 22 2.82 -10.78 -11.23
CA ILE A 22 3.47 -12.09 -11.18
C ILE A 22 3.53 -12.73 -12.57
N ALA A 23 2.46 -12.64 -13.35
CA ALA A 23 2.39 -13.18 -14.70
C ALA A 23 3.40 -12.53 -15.68
N LYS A 24 3.92 -11.35 -15.36
CA LYS A 24 4.91 -10.62 -16.17
C LYS A 24 6.36 -10.88 -15.77
N LEU A 25 6.60 -11.70 -14.73
CA LEU A 25 7.96 -11.96 -14.26
C LEU A 25 8.77 -12.78 -15.25
N ASP A 26 9.89 -12.24 -15.66
CA ASP A 26 10.92 -13.02 -16.35
C ASP A 26 11.74 -13.82 -15.33
N GLY A 27 12.00 -15.10 -15.62
CA GLY A 27 12.75 -15.99 -14.72
C GLY A 27 12.00 -16.31 -13.42
N HIS A 28 10.68 -16.33 -13.43
CA HIS A 28 9.81 -16.53 -12.29
C HIS A 28 10.17 -17.78 -11.46
N ARG A 29 10.30 -17.61 -10.16
CA ARG A 29 10.42 -18.66 -9.15
C ARG A 29 9.50 -18.38 -7.99
N GLU A 30 8.96 -19.43 -7.38
CA GLU A 30 8.12 -19.34 -6.19
C GLU A 30 8.80 -20.04 -5.01
N GLU A 31 8.75 -19.44 -3.84
CA GLU A 31 9.08 -20.11 -2.59
C GLU A 31 8.11 -19.69 -1.47
N CYS A 32 7.96 -20.55 -0.47
CA CYS A 32 7.09 -20.30 0.67
C CYS A 32 7.93 -19.99 1.91
N VAL A 33 7.68 -18.86 2.54
CA VAL A 33 8.33 -18.44 3.80
C VAL A 33 7.25 -18.04 4.80
N SER A 34 7.22 -18.66 5.94
CA SER A 34 6.23 -18.39 7.01
C SER A 34 4.76 -18.48 6.51
N GLY A 35 4.48 -19.42 5.59
CA GLY A 35 3.14 -19.60 5.01
C GLY A 35 2.78 -18.61 3.89
N ILE A 36 3.65 -17.68 3.55
CA ILE A 36 3.46 -16.69 2.49
C ILE A 36 4.26 -17.09 1.27
N LYS A 37 3.64 -17.04 0.08
CA LYS A 37 4.30 -17.27 -1.19
C LYS A 37 4.98 -16.00 -1.68
N PHE A 38 6.27 -16.13 -1.97
CA PHE A 38 7.10 -15.09 -2.55
C PHE A 38 7.46 -15.49 -3.99
N HIS A 39 7.19 -14.60 -4.92
CA HIS A 39 7.47 -14.76 -6.34
C HIS A 39 8.64 -13.86 -6.72
N THR A 40 9.76 -14.45 -7.09
CA THR A 40 10.98 -13.73 -7.48
C THR A 40 11.20 -13.83 -8.99
N GLY A 41 11.82 -12.82 -9.56
CA GLY A 41 12.12 -12.73 -10.99
C GLY A 41 12.53 -11.31 -11.34
N SER A 42 12.45 -10.96 -12.63
CA SER A 42 12.71 -9.60 -13.06
C SER A 42 11.54 -8.98 -13.83
N LEU A 43 11.37 -7.66 -13.66
CA LEU A 43 10.50 -6.81 -14.46
C LEU A 43 11.36 -5.68 -15.04
N TYR A 44 11.32 -5.48 -16.35
CA TYR A 44 12.16 -4.50 -17.04
C TYR A 44 13.66 -4.63 -16.73
N GLY A 45 14.15 -5.87 -16.50
CA GLY A 45 15.52 -6.16 -16.11
C GLY A 45 15.90 -5.76 -14.67
N LYS A 46 14.92 -5.42 -13.82
CA LYS A 46 15.11 -5.12 -12.41
C LYS A 46 14.66 -6.32 -11.57
N GLU A 47 15.49 -6.73 -10.61
CA GLU A 47 15.11 -7.79 -9.67
C GLU A 47 13.94 -7.35 -8.80
N VAL A 48 12.92 -8.19 -8.71
CA VAL A 48 11.73 -7.95 -7.90
C VAL A 48 11.36 -9.18 -7.07
N VAL A 49 10.71 -8.94 -5.96
CA VAL A 49 10.04 -9.96 -5.15
C VAL A 49 8.60 -9.53 -4.90
N ILE A 50 7.64 -10.32 -5.33
CA ILE A 50 6.21 -10.03 -5.25
C ILE A 50 5.57 -11.01 -4.27
N ALA A 51 4.69 -10.52 -3.41
CA ALA A 51 3.94 -11.36 -2.49
C ALA A 51 2.48 -10.91 -2.38
N ARG A 52 1.59 -11.89 -2.26
CA ARG A 52 0.23 -11.70 -1.77
C ARG A 52 0.23 -11.93 -0.27
N CYS A 53 0.01 -10.88 0.51
CA CYS A 53 0.03 -11.02 1.97
C CYS A 53 -1.27 -11.58 2.56
N GLY A 54 -2.42 -11.32 1.95
CA GLY A 54 -3.74 -11.47 2.57
C GLY A 54 -4.21 -10.15 3.18
N ILE A 55 -5.49 -10.10 3.55
CA ILE A 55 -6.16 -8.88 4.04
C ILE A 55 -5.84 -8.67 5.52
N GLY A 56 -5.56 -7.42 5.88
CA GLY A 56 -5.42 -6.96 7.24
C GLY A 56 -3.99 -6.81 7.75
N LYS A 57 -3.86 -6.06 8.82
CA LYS A 57 -2.58 -5.58 9.35
C LYS A 57 -1.62 -6.69 9.79
N VAL A 58 -2.15 -7.78 10.37
CA VAL A 58 -1.33 -8.89 10.84
C VAL A 58 -0.63 -9.59 9.67
N PHE A 59 -1.38 -9.95 8.62
CA PHE A 59 -0.82 -10.55 7.41
C PHE A 59 0.16 -9.61 6.71
N ALA A 60 -0.18 -8.34 6.63
CA ALA A 60 0.66 -7.32 6.01
C ALA A 60 2.01 -7.17 6.74
N ALA A 61 2.01 -7.10 8.07
CA ALA A 61 3.22 -7.02 8.88
C ALA A 61 4.09 -8.28 8.77
N MET A 62 3.46 -9.48 8.81
CA MET A 62 4.17 -10.75 8.64
C MET A 62 4.85 -10.83 7.27
N CYS A 63 4.14 -10.45 6.21
CA CYS A 63 4.66 -10.45 4.85
C CYS A 63 5.83 -9.49 4.68
N ALA A 64 5.65 -8.23 5.11
CA ALA A 64 6.71 -7.21 5.02
C ALA A 64 7.95 -7.64 5.81
N THR A 65 7.79 -8.14 7.03
CA THR A 65 8.90 -8.60 7.87
C THR A 65 9.64 -9.77 7.23
N ALA A 66 8.91 -10.79 6.75
CA ALA A 66 9.53 -11.93 6.08
C ALA A 66 10.27 -11.52 4.79
N MET A 67 9.67 -10.60 4.00
CA MET A 67 10.28 -10.04 2.80
C MET A 67 11.57 -9.29 3.12
N ILE A 68 11.57 -8.45 4.14
CA ILE A 68 12.74 -7.66 4.55
C ILE A 68 13.88 -8.57 5.01
N ILE A 69 13.59 -9.52 5.88
CA ILE A 69 14.61 -10.43 6.43
C ILE A 69 15.22 -11.32 5.34
N LYS A 70 14.39 -11.83 4.44
CA LYS A 70 14.80 -12.82 3.44
C LYS A 70 15.49 -12.19 2.24
N TYR A 71 14.99 -11.05 1.75
CA TYR A 71 15.38 -10.50 0.45
C TYR A 71 16.06 -9.14 0.55
N SER A 72 16.02 -8.47 1.71
CA SER A 72 16.61 -7.15 1.93
C SER A 72 16.28 -6.16 0.81
N PRO A 73 14.99 -5.93 0.50
CA PRO A 73 14.61 -5.07 -0.62
C PRO A 73 15.09 -3.64 -0.39
N ARG A 74 15.50 -2.96 -1.48
CA ARG A 74 15.89 -1.54 -1.46
C ARG A 74 14.70 -0.58 -1.35
N LEU A 75 13.49 -1.07 -1.68
CA LEU A 75 12.22 -0.39 -1.57
C LEU A 75 11.12 -1.44 -1.43
N ILE A 76 10.14 -1.20 -0.57
CA ILE A 76 8.88 -1.95 -0.57
C ILE A 76 7.79 -1.06 -1.17
N VAL A 77 7.05 -1.59 -2.15
CA VAL A 77 5.87 -0.96 -2.73
C VAL A 77 4.64 -1.75 -2.30
N ASN A 78 3.74 -1.12 -1.56
CA ASN A 78 2.44 -1.70 -1.31
C ASN A 78 1.45 -1.14 -2.34
N THR A 79 0.93 -2.00 -3.18
CA THR A 79 -0.02 -1.69 -4.24
C THR A 79 -1.38 -2.27 -3.93
N GLY A 80 -2.44 -1.61 -4.35
CA GLY A 80 -3.79 -2.11 -4.15
C GLY A 80 -4.87 -1.05 -4.29
N VAL A 81 -6.03 -1.35 -3.75
CA VAL A 81 -7.20 -0.49 -3.78
C VAL A 81 -7.53 0.07 -2.40
N GLY A 82 -8.43 1.05 -2.34
CA GLY A 82 -8.89 1.64 -1.09
C GLY A 82 -10.16 2.48 -1.26
N GLY A 83 -10.84 2.72 -0.15
CA GLY A 83 -12.05 3.54 -0.08
C GLY A 83 -11.72 5.03 0.04
N ALA A 84 -12.40 5.87 -0.75
CA ALA A 84 -12.22 7.31 -0.72
C ALA A 84 -12.79 7.94 0.56
N LEU A 85 -11.93 8.57 1.33
CA LEU A 85 -12.35 9.41 2.46
C LEU A 85 -12.58 10.86 2.01
N SER A 86 -11.80 11.35 1.06
CA SER A 86 -11.99 12.67 0.44
C SER A 86 -13.09 12.65 -0.62
N SER A 87 -13.96 13.66 -0.62
CA SER A 87 -14.99 13.85 -1.64
C SER A 87 -14.44 14.31 -3.01
N GLU A 88 -13.16 14.65 -3.09
CA GLU A 88 -12.49 15.02 -4.33
C GLU A 88 -12.07 13.82 -5.17
N LEU A 89 -12.15 12.60 -4.60
CA LEU A 89 -11.69 11.36 -5.22
C LEU A 89 -12.88 10.62 -5.86
N ALA A 90 -12.68 10.17 -7.08
CA ALA A 90 -13.58 9.29 -7.82
C ALA A 90 -12.99 7.87 -7.94
N CYS A 91 -13.84 6.89 -8.26
CA CYS A 91 -13.37 5.54 -8.55
C CYS A 91 -12.32 5.54 -9.68
N ALA A 92 -11.28 4.74 -9.51
CA ALA A 92 -10.08 4.65 -10.34
C ALA A 92 -9.07 5.80 -10.22
N ASP A 93 -9.36 6.88 -9.49
CA ASP A 93 -8.34 7.86 -9.12
C ASP A 93 -7.24 7.21 -8.26
N ILE A 94 -6.04 7.75 -8.34
CA ILE A 94 -4.89 7.27 -7.58
C ILE A 94 -4.56 8.19 -6.42
N VAL A 95 -4.27 7.59 -5.27
CA VAL A 95 -3.60 8.28 -4.17
C VAL A 95 -2.23 7.65 -3.94
N VAL A 96 -1.19 8.48 -4.04
CA VAL A 96 0.18 8.14 -3.66
C VAL A 96 0.41 8.65 -2.24
N ALA A 97 0.78 7.75 -1.34
CA ALA A 97 0.97 8.10 0.06
C ALA A 97 2.08 9.15 0.26
N THR A 98 1.80 10.17 1.04
CA THR A 98 2.82 10.99 1.70
C THR A 98 3.21 10.38 3.02
N LYS A 99 2.22 9.89 3.76
CA LYS A 99 2.38 9.22 5.05
C LYS A 99 1.20 8.30 5.33
N LEU A 100 1.42 7.34 6.20
CA LEU A 100 0.42 6.39 6.65
C LEU A 100 0.15 6.50 8.14
N VAL A 101 -1.07 6.15 8.53
CA VAL A 101 -1.49 6.08 9.94
C VAL A 101 -2.33 4.82 10.17
N GLN A 102 -2.25 4.23 11.37
CA GLN A 102 -3.18 3.17 11.77
C GLN A 102 -4.34 3.81 12.55
N HIS A 103 -5.49 3.97 11.91
CA HIS A 103 -6.62 4.73 12.45
C HIS A 103 -7.36 4.02 13.59
N ASP A 104 -7.17 2.71 13.72
CA ASP A 104 -7.78 1.86 14.74
C ASP A 104 -6.82 1.54 15.90
N MET A 105 -5.61 2.10 15.91
CA MET A 105 -4.72 2.06 17.07
C MET A 105 -5.15 3.14 18.07
N ASP A 106 -5.68 2.71 19.21
CA ASP A 106 -6.26 3.62 20.20
C ASP A 106 -5.92 3.21 21.64
N THR A 107 -4.99 3.94 22.23
CA THR A 107 -4.62 3.89 23.64
C THR A 107 -5.02 5.17 24.38
N SER A 108 -5.97 5.93 23.83
CA SER A 108 -6.43 7.21 24.41
C SER A 108 -6.98 7.10 25.84
N PRO A 109 -7.58 5.97 26.29
CA PRO A 109 -7.92 5.80 27.71
C PRO A 109 -6.70 5.83 28.66
N LEU A 110 -5.49 5.64 28.13
CA LEU A 110 -4.23 5.78 28.87
C LEU A 110 -3.59 7.17 28.75
N GLY A 111 -4.22 8.07 28.00
CA GLY A 111 -3.76 9.45 27.80
C GLY A 111 -2.97 9.68 26.49
N ASP A 112 -2.81 8.68 25.67
CA ASP A 112 -2.13 8.79 24.38
C ASP A 112 -3.03 9.44 23.29
N PRO A 113 -2.47 10.13 22.30
CA PRO A 113 -3.23 10.50 21.11
C PRO A 113 -3.67 9.26 20.33
N VAL A 114 -4.87 9.30 19.74
CA VAL A 114 -5.33 8.24 18.82
C VAL A 114 -4.35 8.06 17.67
N GLY A 115 -4.05 6.83 17.29
CA GLY A 115 -3.09 6.48 16.24
C GLY A 115 -1.64 6.41 16.71
N LEU A 116 -1.34 6.74 17.97
CA LEU A 116 0.03 6.65 18.46
C LEU A 116 0.46 5.19 18.63
N ILE A 117 1.55 4.83 17.99
CA ILE A 117 2.20 3.53 18.20
C ILE A 117 3.13 3.63 19.39
N SER A 118 2.71 3.10 20.53
CA SER A 118 3.51 3.08 21.75
C SER A 118 4.84 2.36 21.56
N GLY A 119 5.91 2.86 22.18
CA GLY A 119 7.26 2.33 22.02
C GLY A 119 8.02 2.88 20.81
N ILE A 120 7.34 3.21 19.73
CA ILE A 120 7.91 3.95 18.59
C ILE A 120 7.64 5.46 18.74
N ASN A 121 6.56 5.82 19.43
CA ASN A 121 6.09 7.20 19.65
C ASN A 121 5.83 7.96 18.35
N LYS A 122 5.21 7.29 17.37
CA LYS A 122 4.81 7.88 16.09
C LYS A 122 3.35 7.61 15.80
N ILE A 123 2.67 8.59 15.21
CA ILE A 123 1.33 8.46 14.64
C ILE A 123 1.44 8.18 13.15
N TYR A 124 2.29 8.94 12.44
CA TYR A 124 2.46 8.84 11.00
C TYR A 124 3.82 8.25 10.62
N PHE A 125 3.82 7.44 9.58
CA PHE A 125 5.00 6.90 8.91
C PHE A 125 5.14 7.55 7.54
N ASP A 126 6.23 8.27 7.30
CA ASP A 126 6.47 9.01 6.06
C ASP A 126 6.93 8.03 4.97
N ALA A 127 6.27 8.09 3.81
CA ALA A 127 6.64 7.30 2.62
C ALA A 127 7.93 7.86 1.97
N ASP A 128 8.58 7.03 1.16
CA ASP A 128 9.77 7.44 0.40
C ASP A 128 9.41 8.51 -0.64
N GLU A 129 10.01 9.69 -0.51
CA GLU A 129 9.70 10.84 -1.34
C GLU A 129 10.07 10.62 -2.82
N ARG A 130 11.22 9.98 -3.08
CA ARG A 130 11.66 9.68 -4.45
C ARG A 130 10.70 8.72 -5.15
N ALA A 131 10.25 7.68 -4.45
CA ALA A 131 9.27 6.76 -4.99
C ALA A 131 7.92 7.45 -5.25
N ALA A 132 7.49 8.34 -4.34
CA ALA A 132 6.28 9.13 -4.52
C ALA A 132 6.36 10.06 -5.73
N GLU A 133 7.49 10.73 -5.96
CA GLU A 133 7.72 11.57 -7.15
C GLU A 133 7.66 10.75 -8.45
N VAL A 134 8.28 9.56 -8.47
CA VAL A 134 8.23 8.66 -9.62
C VAL A 134 6.80 8.21 -9.92
N LEU A 135 6.04 7.80 -8.90
CA LEU A 135 4.64 7.40 -9.04
C LEU A 135 3.77 8.55 -9.59
N MET A 136 3.91 9.76 -9.05
CA MET A 136 3.17 10.94 -9.54
C MET A 136 3.54 11.28 -10.98
N GLY A 137 4.84 11.20 -11.33
CA GLY A 137 5.32 11.38 -12.70
C GLY A 137 4.77 10.33 -13.67
N ALA A 138 4.68 9.08 -13.23
CA ALA A 138 4.10 7.98 -14.00
C ALA A 138 2.59 8.20 -14.22
N ALA A 139 1.84 8.55 -13.18
CA ALA A 139 0.41 8.87 -13.29
C ALA A 139 0.15 9.96 -14.33
N LYS A 140 0.94 11.03 -14.29
CA LYS A 140 0.86 12.13 -15.28
C LYS A 140 1.11 11.64 -16.70
N LYS A 141 2.13 10.80 -16.92
CA LYS A 141 2.47 10.25 -18.24
C LYS A 141 1.38 9.32 -18.78
N LEU A 142 0.75 8.55 -17.90
CA LEU A 142 -0.33 7.61 -18.24
C LEU A 142 -1.71 8.30 -18.36
N GLY A 143 -1.81 9.59 -18.02
CA GLY A 143 -3.08 10.30 -18.00
C GLY A 143 -4.05 9.81 -16.92
N ILE A 144 -3.53 9.21 -15.84
CA ILE A 144 -4.33 8.71 -14.71
C ILE A 144 -4.44 9.84 -13.67
N PRO A 145 -5.66 10.24 -13.26
CA PRO A 145 -5.84 11.21 -12.18
C PRO A 145 -5.18 10.72 -10.90
N ALA A 146 -4.32 11.55 -10.31
CA ALA A 146 -3.60 11.18 -9.11
C ALA A 146 -3.34 12.38 -8.20
N LYS A 147 -3.39 12.13 -6.88
CA LYS A 147 -2.96 13.11 -5.88
C LYS A 147 -2.04 12.47 -4.85
N ARG A 148 -1.28 13.28 -4.15
CA ARG A 148 -0.57 12.86 -2.94
C ARG A 148 -1.50 13.03 -1.74
N GLY A 149 -1.46 12.07 -0.80
CA GLY A 149 -2.38 12.12 0.33
C GLY A 149 -1.97 11.26 1.51
N VAL A 150 -2.76 11.36 2.58
CA VAL A 150 -2.63 10.54 3.79
C VAL A 150 -3.48 9.28 3.62
N ILE A 151 -2.89 8.12 3.88
CA ILE A 151 -3.60 6.83 3.84
C ILE A 151 -3.77 6.32 5.28
N ALA A 152 -4.99 5.96 5.63
CA ALA A 152 -5.36 5.45 6.95
C ALA A 152 -5.66 3.95 6.87
N SER A 153 -4.94 3.15 7.67
CA SER A 153 -5.09 1.69 7.70
C SER A 153 -5.82 1.23 8.97
N GLY A 154 -6.65 0.22 8.84
CA GLY A 154 -7.30 -0.44 9.98
C GLY A 154 -7.88 -1.79 9.61
N ASP A 155 -8.08 -2.68 10.60
CA ASP A 155 -8.62 -4.02 10.36
C ASP A 155 -10.16 -4.00 10.23
N GLN A 156 -10.68 -3.08 9.39
CA GLN A 156 -12.10 -2.97 9.10
C GLN A 156 -12.36 -2.41 7.70
N PHE A 157 -13.36 -2.96 7.02
CA PHE A 157 -13.88 -2.40 5.79
C PHE A 157 -14.81 -1.23 6.13
N VAL A 158 -14.38 0.00 5.86
CA VAL A 158 -15.14 1.20 6.17
C VAL A 158 -16.27 1.36 5.16
N ALA A 159 -17.52 1.24 5.64
CA ALA A 159 -18.72 1.27 4.82
C ALA A 159 -19.85 2.13 5.45
N ASP A 160 -19.49 3.06 6.32
CA ASP A 160 -20.45 3.97 6.93
C ASP A 160 -19.86 5.38 7.13
N LYS A 161 -20.74 6.37 7.03
CA LYS A 161 -20.35 7.78 7.12
C LYS A 161 -19.75 8.16 8.49
N ALA A 162 -20.21 7.57 9.58
CA ALA A 162 -19.76 7.96 10.92
C ALA A 162 -18.28 7.54 11.12
N THR A 163 -17.94 6.32 10.73
CA THR A 163 -16.54 5.84 10.75
C THR A 163 -15.66 6.64 9.81
N LYS A 164 -16.13 6.92 8.57
CA LYS A 164 -15.44 7.79 7.61
C LYS A 164 -15.15 9.17 8.22
N ASP A 165 -16.16 9.85 8.72
CA ASP A 165 -16.01 11.20 9.29
C ASP A 165 -15.06 11.21 10.50
N LYS A 166 -15.09 10.16 11.34
CA LYS A 166 -14.17 9.99 12.46
C LYS A 166 -12.70 9.91 11.99
N ILE A 167 -12.43 9.10 10.97
CA ILE A 167 -11.07 8.94 10.43
C ILE A 167 -10.58 10.24 9.81
N VAL A 168 -11.42 10.90 9.00
CA VAL A 168 -11.08 12.20 8.38
C VAL A 168 -10.78 13.25 9.44
N SER A 169 -11.67 13.38 10.45
CA SER A 169 -11.50 14.36 11.53
C SER A 169 -10.24 14.14 12.36
N ALA A 170 -9.90 12.87 12.64
CA ALA A 170 -8.75 12.54 13.48
C ALA A 170 -7.40 12.67 12.73
N PHE A 171 -7.37 12.35 11.44
CA PHE A 171 -6.10 12.14 10.72
C PHE A 171 -5.96 12.96 9.44
N GLY A 172 -7.01 13.61 8.96
CA GLY A 172 -6.99 14.29 7.65
C GLY A 172 -6.68 13.33 6.51
N ALA A 173 -7.12 12.06 6.62
CA ALA A 173 -6.82 11.03 5.65
C ALA A 173 -7.67 11.15 4.39
N ASP A 174 -7.08 10.84 3.24
CA ASP A 174 -7.71 10.86 1.92
C ASP A 174 -8.28 9.50 1.52
N VAL A 175 -7.68 8.41 2.02
CA VAL A 175 -8.03 7.02 1.69
C VAL A 175 -7.99 6.16 2.95
N CYS A 176 -8.90 5.17 3.05
CA CYS A 176 -8.79 4.07 4.00
C CYS A 176 -8.55 2.74 3.28
N GLU A 177 -7.76 1.89 3.93
CA GLU A 177 -7.42 0.54 3.49
C GLU A 177 -7.00 -0.32 4.69
N MET A 178 -6.44 -1.51 4.50
CA MET A 178 -6.28 -2.44 5.62
C MET A 178 -4.84 -2.95 5.85
N GLU A 179 -3.81 -2.50 5.12
CA GLU A 179 -2.45 -3.08 5.14
C GLU A 179 -1.32 -2.04 5.28
N GLY A 180 -1.42 -0.94 4.56
CA GLY A 180 -0.32 -0.01 4.33
C GLY A 180 0.34 0.51 5.60
N GLY A 181 -0.44 0.81 6.63
CA GLY A 181 0.09 1.28 7.92
C GLY A 181 0.93 0.24 8.66
N ALA A 182 0.58 -1.05 8.52
CA ALA A 182 1.35 -2.14 9.13
C ALA A 182 2.65 -2.41 8.35
N ILE A 183 2.61 -2.35 7.02
CA ILE A 183 3.81 -2.43 6.17
C ILE A 183 4.74 -1.26 6.46
N ALA A 184 4.19 -0.04 6.54
CA ALA A 184 4.93 1.17 6.87
C ALA A 184 5.62 1.09 8.24
N GLN A 185 4.92 0.56 9.25
CA GLN A 185 5.49 0.35 10.57
C GLN A 185 6.65 -0.66 10.53
N ALA A 186 6.49 -1.81 9.86
CA ALA A 186 7.55 -2.81 9.72
C ALA A 186 8.76 -2.24 8.96
N ALA A 187 8.52 -1.50 7.89
CA ALA A 187 9.57 -0.83 7.10
C ALA A 187 10.30 0.24 7.91
N TYR A 188 9.57 1.06 8.67
CA TYR A 188 10.15 2.08 9.54
C TYR A 188 11.08 1.48 10.61
N VAL A 189 10.62 0.43 11.31
CA VAL A 189 11.40 -0.22 12.37
C VAL A 189 12.69 -0.85 11.84
N THR A 190 12.68 -1.31 10.60
CA THR A 190 13.82 -1.97 9.94
C THR A 190 14.68 -1.01 9.11
N GLY A 191 14.27 0.26 8.96
CA GLY A 191 14.98 1.23 8.13
C GLY A 191 14.84 0.96 6.62
N THR A 192 13.84 0.20 6.19
CA THR A 192 13.59 -0.10 4.78
C THR A 192 12.73 0.99 4.15
N PRO A 193 13.10 1.61 3.02
CA PRO A 193 12.26 2.56 2.31
C PRO A 193 10.95 1.91 1.84
N PHE A 194 9.84 2.65 1.86
CA PHE A 194 8.57 2.13 1.39
C PHE A 194 7.74 3.19 0.67
N ALA A 195 6.90 2.75 -0.25
CA ALA A 195 5.89 3.54 -0.93
C ALA A 195 4.54 2.81 -0.91
N VAL A 196 3.45 3.56 -0.90
CA VAL A 196 2.11 2.99 -0.97
C VAL A 196 1.31 3.73 -2.04
N VAL A 197 0.66 2.97 -2.91
CA VAL A 197 -0.24 3.47 -3.94
C VAL A 197 -1.59 2.77 -3.80
N ARG A 198 -2.66 3.56 -3.85
CA ARG A 198 -4.03 3.07 -3.81
C ARG A 198 -4.84 3.64 -4.97
N ALA A 199 -5.54 2.77 -5.67
CA ALA A 199 -6.60 3.16 -6.59
C ALA A 199 -7.93 3.12 -5.87
N ILE A 200 -8.77 4.11 -6.09
CA ILE A 200 -10.07 4.19 -5.42
C ILE A 200 -11.03 3.15 -6.00
N SER A 201 -11.55 2.30 -5.14
CA SER A 201 -12.55 1.27 -5.47
C SER A 201 -13.97 1.65 -5.07
N ASP A 202 -14.13 2.50 -4.06
CA ASP A 202 -15.42 2.84 -3.46
C ASP A 202 -15.35 4.15 -2.65
N GLY A 203 -16.50 4.61 -2.16
CA GLY A 203 -16.62 5.87 -1.43
C GLY A 203 -16.40 5.80 0.08
N ALA A 204 -16.04 4.64 0.64
CA ALA A 204 -16.00 4.39 2.08
C ALA A 204 -17.29 4.84 2.79
N ASP A 205 -18.44 4.49 2.22
CA ASP A 205 -19.78 4.87 2.69
C ASP A 205 -20.78 3.73 2.53
N GLY A 206 -22.08 4.00 2.72
CA GLY A 206 -23.12 2.98 2.63
C GLY A 206 -23.26 2.28 1.27
N ASN A 207 -22.67 2.82 0.21
CA ASN A 207 -22.66 2.21 -1.14
C ASN A 207 -21.44 1.32 -1.36
N SER A 208 -20.38 1.44 -0.56
CA SER A 208 -19.11 0.74 -0.72
C SER A 208 -19.23 -0.79 -0.94
N PRO A 209 -20.16 -1.52 -0.28
CA PRO A 209 -20.33 -2.96 -0.54
C PRO A 209 -20.78 -3.30 -1.96
N MET A 210 -21.41 -2.36 -2.68
CA MET A 210 -21.83 -2.51 -4.07
C MET A 210 -20.77 -1.98 -5.05
N ASP A 211 -20.13 -0.86 -4.71
CA ASP A 211 -19.16 -0.19 -5.56
C ASP A 211 -17.86 -0.98 -5.65
N PHE A 212 -17.38 -1.52 -4.53
CA PHE A 212 -16.13 -2.26 -4.47
C PHE A 212 -16.03 -3.38 -5.54
N PRO A 213 -16.98 -4.34 -5.65
CA PRO A 213 -16.89 -5.37 -6.69
C PRO A 213 -17.00 -4.83 -8.11
N ALA A 214 -17.76 -3.74 -8.28
CA ALA A 214 -17.99 -3.15 -9.59
C ALA A 214 -16.74 -2.46 -10.16
N PHE A 215 -15.98 -1.78 -9.31
CA PHE A 215 -14.84 -0.98 -9.72
C PHE A 215 -13.47 -1.63 -9.47
N LEU A 216 -13.41 -2.75 -8.73
CA LEU A 216 -12.17 -3.42 -8.35
C LEU A 216 -11.24 -3.66 -9.56
N SER A 217 -11.76 -4.22 -10.64
CA SER A 217 -10.92 -4.57 -11.81
C SER A 217 -10.31 -3.35 -12.50
N ILE A 218 -10.99 -2.19 -12.48
CA ILE A 218 -10.50 -0.95 -13.08
C ILE A 218 -9.45 -0.34 -12.15
N ALA A 219 -9.75 -0.28 -10.85
CA ALA A 219 -8.85 0.26 -9.85
C ALA A 219 -7.52 -0.53 -9.79
N VAL A 220 -7.60 -1.86 -9.81
CA VAL A 220 -6.43 -2.74 -9.84
C VAL A 220 -5.53 -2.46 -11.05
N LYS A 221 -6.10 -2.31 -12.25
CA LYS A 221 -5.31 -2.01 -13.46
C LYS A 221 -4.57 -0.68 -13.35
N SER A 222 -5.18 0.32 -12.73
CA SER A 222 -4.54 1.62 -12.50
C SER A 222 -3.34 1.49 -11.55
N SER A 223 -3.50 0.82 -10.40
CA SER A 223 -2.43 0.62 -9.43
C SER A 223 -1.31 -0.28 -9.98
N GLU A 224 -1.65 -1.34 -10.74
CA GLU A 224 -0.69 -2.22 -11.43
C GLU A 224 0.18 -1.42 -12.41
N SER A 225 -0.44 -0.60 -13.26
CA SER A 225 0.26 0.21 -14.25
C SER A 225 1.27 1.16 -13.61
N LEU A 226 0.90 1.78 -12.50
CA LEU A 226 1.81 2.66 -11.75
C LEU A 226 2.93 1.91 -11.05
N THR A 227 2.64 0.73 -10.50
CA THR A 227 3.65 -0.13 -9.89
C THR A 227 4.69 -0.57 -10.92
N LEU A 228 4.26 -0.98 -12.11
CA LEU A 228 5.16 -1.32 -13.21
C LEU A 228 6.03 -0.13 -13.63
N ALA A 229 5.44 1.05 -13.78
CA ALA A 229 6.19 2.26 -14.14
C ALA A 229 7.19 2.68 -13.04
N LEU A 230 6.87 2.45 -11.77
CA LEU A 230 7.82 2.65 -10.68
C LEU A 230 9.01 1.69 -10.79
N VAL A 231 8.75 0.39 -11.01
CA VAL A 231 9.82 -0.61 -11.17
C VAL A 231 10.73 -0.25 -12.34
N GLU A 232 10.18 0.17 -13.48
CA GLU A 232 10.95 0.56 -14.65
C GLU A 232 11.88 1.76 -14.38
N ALA A 233 11.40 2.75 -13.63
CA ALA A 233 12.11 4.00 -13.36
C ALA A 233 13.08 3.93 -12.17
N PHE A 234 12.94 2.96 -11.27
CA PHE A 234 13.68 2.87 -10.00
C PHE A 234 14.89 1.96 -10.11
#